data_511d0bcd4fa4d8549eebea6e4e151e14
#
_entry.id   511d0bcd4fa4d8549eebea6e4e151e14
#
_cell.length_a   1.000
_cell.length_b   1.000
_cell.length_c   1.000
_cell.angle_alpha   90.00
_cell.angle_beta   90.00
_cell.angle_gamma   90.00
#
_symmetry.space_group_name_H-M   'P 1'
#
loop_
_entity.id
_entity.type
_entity.pdbx_description
1 polymer ?
#
loop_
_entity_poly.entity_id
_entity_poly.type
_entity_poly.pdbx_seq_one_letter_code
_entity_poly.pdbx_strand_id
1 'polypeptide(L)'
;AARSDVARALRPELCPEPVPRVASAVGSPEVPEFDDTMPTLPSEFWKERESFEHIRDAAWHRLLSPDAGLGAVLAWICAWTDWRIILPPLVARYGSLNTNTALVGISGMGKGSALDLADDLLGKQEIVGHNVKIAPAGSGEGMVNNYFEKVKDPDDGRRFIKEQSYQSVLTRVDE
;
A
#
# COMPACT_ATOMS: atom_id res chain seq x y z
N ALA A 1 28.68 -10.53 -12.68
CA ALA A 1 29.84 -11.25 -12.16
C ALA A 1 31.12 -10.40 -12.34
N ALA A 2 31.47 -9.91 -13.55
CA ALA A 2 32.72 -9.19 -13.81
C ALA A 2 32.91 -7.86 -13.01
N ARG A 3 31.84 -7.15 -12.63
CA ARG A 3 31.96 -5.89 -11.88
C ARG A 3 32.30 -6.08 -10.40
N SER A 4 31.89 -7.20 -9.80
CA SER A 4 32.21 -7.51 -8.40
C SER A 4 33.68 -7.87 -8.19
N ASP A 5 34.28 -8.51 -9.19
CA ASP A 5 35.67 -8.97 -9.11
C ASP A 5 36.66 -7.80 -9.22
N VAL A 6 36.34 -6.77 -10.03
CA VAL A 6 37.16 -5.56 -10.15
C VAL A 6 37.12 -4.72 -8.86
N ALA A 7 35.95 -4.61 -8.22
CA ALA A 7 35.84 -3.87 -6.94
C ALA A 7 36.60 -4.57 -5.80
N ARG A 8 36.65 -5.90 -5.81
CA ARG A 8 37.37 -6.72 -4.83
C ARG A 8 38.90 -6.60 -4.99
N ALA A 9 39.38 -6.45 -6.21
CA ALA A 9 40.79 -6.29 -6.49
C ALA A 9 41.34 -4.90 -6.09
N LEU A 10 40.48 -3.88 -6.06
CA LEU A 10 40.88 -2.50 -5.78
C LEU A 10 40.87 -2.10 -4.29
N ARG A 11 40.11 -2.78 -3.44
CA ARG A 11 40.02 -2.50 -1.99
C ARG A 11 39.66 -3.75 -1.20
N PRO A 12 40.59 -4.69 -1.01
CA PRO A 12 40.33 -5.95 -0.28
C PRO A 12 39.92 -5.70 1.19
N GLU A 13 40.40 -4.61 1.82
CA GLU A 13 40.09 -4.24 3.20
C GLU A 13 38.65 -3.74 3.43
N LEU A 14 37.92 -3.38 2.38
CA LEU A 14 36.53 -2.89 2.45
C LEU A 14 35.49 -3.97 2.12
N CYS A 15 35.92 -5.17 1.70
CA CYS A 15 35.03 -6.30 1.54
C CYS A 15 34.94 -7.06 2.87
N PRO A 16 33.82 -6.98 3.60
CA PRO A 16 33.64 -7.87 4.74
C PRO A 16 33.75 -9.32 4.27
N GLU A 17 34.45 -10.16 5.03
CA GLU A 17 34.51 -11.58 4.72
C GLU A 17 33.09 -12.13 4.54
N PRO A 18 32.87 -13.00 3.57
CA PRO A 18 31.57 -13.61 3.37
C PRO A 18 31.17 -14.31 4.65
N VAL A 19 30.11 -13.82 5.31
CA VAL A 19 29.54 -14.46 6.47
C VAL A 19 29.33 -15.94 6.14
N PRO A 20 29.92 -16.86 6.90
CA PRO A 20 29.74 -18.28 6.63
C PRO A 20 28.25 -18.55 6.59
N ARG A 21 27.75 -19.07 5.47
CA ARG A 21 26.36 -19.54 5.39
C ARG A 21 26.22 -20.61 6.46
N VAL A 22 25.63 -20.25 7.58
CA VAL A 22 25.16 -21.22 8.53
C VAL A 22 24.23 -22.12 7.73
N ALA A 23 24.68 -23.34 7.46
CA ALA A 23 23.81 -24.34 6.88
C ALA A 23 22.58 -24.40 7.78
N SER A 24 21.46 -23.97 7.27
CA SER A 24 20.20 -23.91 8.00
C SER A 24 19.77 -25.34 8.32
N ALA A 25 20.26 -25.83 9.44
CA ALA A 25 19.64 -26.94 10.18
C ALA A 25 18.39 -26.43 10.92
N VAL A 26 17.77 -25.39 10.44
CA VAL A 26 16.43 -24.99 10.84
C VAL A 26 15.51 -25.86 10.02
N GLY A 27 14.92 -26.88 10.67
CA GLY A 27 13.80 -27.63 10.10
C GLY A 27 12.84 -26.61 9.49
N SER A 28 12.29 -26.95 8.33
CA SER A 28 11.28 -26.10 7.69
C SER A 28 10.35 -25.60 8.79
N PRO A 29 10.15 -24.27 8.92
CA PRO A 29 9.20 -23.77 9.89
C PRO A 29 7.89 -24.52 9.62
N GLU A 30 7.33 -25.18 10.63
CA GLU A 30 6.00 -25.74 10.54
C GLU A 30 5.13 -24.57 10.06
N VAL A 31 4.61 -24.71 8.85
CA VAL A 31 3.61 -23.76 8.33
C VAL A 31 2.49 -23.83 9.35
N PRO A 32 2.18 -22.74 10.06
CA PRO A 32 1.10 -22.78 11.03
C PRO A 32 -0.13 -23.29 10.28
N GLU A 33 -0.75 -24.34 10.81
CA GLU A 33 -2.00 -24.85 10.32
C GLU A 33 -2.97 -23.67 10.36
N PHE A 34 -3.31 -23.12 9.20
CA PHE A 34 -4.27 -22.02 9.11
C PHE A 34 -5.59 -22.59 9.61
N ASP A 35 -5.96 -22.20 10.81
CA ASP A 35 -7.30 -22.43 11.32
C ASP A 35 -8.28 -21.79 10.34
N ASP A 36 -9.14 -22.59 9.75
CA ASP A 36 -10.16 -22.13 8.77
C ASP A 36 -11.14 -21.10 9.36
N THR A 37 -11.07 -20.86 10.66
CA THR A 37 -11.78 -19.80 11.35
C THR A 37 -10.93 -18.51 11.35
N MET A 38 -10.76 -17.88 10.20
CA MET A 38 -10.23 -16.52 10.16
C MET A 38 -11.13 -15.62 11.01
N PRO A 39 -10.58 -14.92 12.02
CA PRO A 39 -11.39 -14.04 12.84
C PRO A 39 -11.96 -12.93 11.95
N THR A 40 -13.27 -12.93 11.78
CA THR A 40 -14.00 -11.86 11.08
C THR A 40 -14.46 -10.82 12.09
N LEU A 41 -14.69 -9.59 11.65
CA LEU A 41 -15.27 -8.56 12.50
C LEU A 41 -16.65 -9.00 13.01
N PRO A 42 -16.93 -8.81 14.31
CA PRO A 42 -18.21 -9.23 14.91
C PRO A 42 -19.39 -8.47 14.29
N SER A 43 -20.56 -9.09 14.31
CA SER A 43 -21.78 -8.54 13.69
C SER A 43 -22.17 -7.18 14.29
N GLU A 44 -21.86 -6.97 15.57
CA GLU A 44 -22.13 -5.73 16.30
C GLU A 44 -21.32 -4.56 15.74
N PHE A 45 -20.07 -4.79 15.36
CA PHE A 45 -19.22 -3.78 14.74
C PHE A 45 -19.87 -3.15 13.50
N TRP A 46 -20.47 -3.97 12.67
CA TRP A 46 -21.11 -3.50 11.42
C TRP A 46 -22.34 -2.65 11.66
N LYS A 47 -22.98 -2.78 12.84
CA LYS A 47 -24.17 -2.02 13.23
C LYS A 47 -23.85 -0.71 13.92
N GLU A 48 -22.61 -0.44 14.26
CA GLU A 48 -22.21 0.77 14.97
C GLU A 48 -22.41 2.05 14.13
N ARG A 49 -22.35 1.92 12.82
CA ARG A 49 -22.50 3.04 11.87
C ARG A 49 -23.17 2.57 10.58
N GLU A 50 -24.07 3.40 10.06
CA GLU A 50 -24.73 3.18 8.78
C GLU A 50 -23.73 2.98 7.62
N SER A 51 -22.62 3.73 7.64
CA SER A 51 -21.56 3.55 6.64
C SER A 51 -20.92 2.16 6.69
N PHE A 52 -20.78 1.56 7.86
CA PHE A 52 -20.25 0.20 7.98
C PHE A 52 -21.25 -0.83 7.48
N GLU A 53 -22.52 -0.67 7.81
CA GLU A 53 -23.59 -1.52 7.26
C GLU A 53 -23.60 -1.45 5.73
N HIS A 54 -23.50 -0.26 5.18
CA HIS A 54 -23.48 -0.06 3.73
C HIS A 54 -22.28 -0.78 3.05
N ILE A 55 -21.08 -0.69 3.62
CA ILE A 55 -19.90 -1.40 3.12
C ILE A 55 -20.11 -2.92 3.17
N ARG A 56 -20.60 -3.42 4.30
CA ARG A 56 -20.90 -4.84 4.48
C ARG A 56 -21.90 -5.36 3.43
N ASP A 57 -23.01 -4.67 3.29
CA ASP A 57 -24.09 -5.07 2.40
C ASP A 57 -23.66 -5.00 0.93
N ALA A 58 -22.90 -3.97 0.56
CA ALA A 58 -22.32 -3.86 -0.77
C ALA A 58 -21.33 -5.00 -1.07
N ALA A 59 -20.52 -5.41 -0.08
CA ALA A 59 -19.61 -6.55 -0.23
C ALA A 59 -20.38 -7.86 -0.41
N TRP A 60 -21.41 -8.11 0.41
CA TRP A 60 -22.24 -9.30 0.30
C TRP A 60 -22.98 -9.40 -1.03
N HIS A 61 -23.48 -8.30 -1.57
CA HIS A 61 -24.11 -8.27 -2.89
C HIS A 61 -23.17 -8.72 -4.02
N ARG A 62 -21.86 -8.62 -3.78
CA ARG A 62 -20.80 -9.04 -4.71
C ARG A 62 -20.14 -10.36 -4.32
N LEU A 63 -20.65 -11.04 -3.31
CA LEU A 63 -20.07 -12.27 -2.74
C LEU A 63 -18.62 -12.08 -2.29
N LEU A 64 -18.31 -10.91 -1.73
CA LEU A 64 -16.99 -10.55 -1.22
C LEU A 64 -16.99 -10.58 0.31
N SER A 65 -15.79 -10.71 0.89
CA SER A 65 -15.60 -10.52 2.33
C SER A 65 -15.81 -9.04 2.71
N PRO A 66 -16.72 -8.73 3.65
CA PRO A 66 -16.90 -7.37 4.15
C PRO A 66 -15.62 -6.78 4.74
N ASP A 67 -14.82 -7.60 5.44
CA ASP A 67 -13.56 -7.17 6.07
C ASP A 67 -12.55 -6.71 5.01
N ALA A 68 -12.47 -7.44 3.89
CA ALA A 68 -11.62 -7.06 2.75
C ALA A 68 -12.10 -5.75 2.12
N GLY A 69 -13.42 -5.60 1.94
CA GLY A 69 -14.03 -4.36 1.45
C GLY A 69 -13.75 -3.17 2.36
N LEU A 70 -13.89 -3.35 3.67
CA LEU A 70 -13.57 -2.31 4.65
C LEU A 70 -12.09 -1.91 4.60
N GLY A 71 -11.18 -2.88 4.52
CA GLY A 71 -9.74 -2.61 4.40
C GLY A 71 -9.40 -1.77 3.17
N ALA A 72 -10.02 -2.08 2.03
CA ALA A 72 -9.86 -1.31 0.79
C ALA A 72 -10.42 0.12 0.92
N VAL A 73 -11.61 0.26 1.49
CA VAL A 73 -12.25 1.57 1.73
C VAL A 73 -11.40 2.44 2.66
N LEU A 74 -10.87 1.87 3.74
CA LEU A 74 -10.00 2.61 4.67
C LEU A 74 -8.71 3.09 3.98
N ALA A 75 -8.09 2.26 3.13
CA ALA A 75 -6.93 2.67 2.36
C ALA A 75 -7.22 3.88 1.46
N TRP A 76 -8.38 3.89 0.80
CA TRP A 76 -8.85 5.01 0.01
C TRP A 76 -9.08 6.28 0.85
N ILE A 77 -9.79 6.16 1.96
CA ILE A 77 -10.07 7.29 2.85
C ILE A 77 -8.75 7.89 3.35
N CYS A 78 -7.80 7.07 3.74
CA CYS A 78 -6.48 7.55 4.18
C CYS A 78 -5.73 8.28 3.06
N ALA A 79 -5.81 7.78 1.81
CA ALA A 79 -5.17 8.45 0.67
C ALA A 79 -5.81 9.81 0.35
N TRP A 80 -7.13 9.96 0.56
CA TRP A 80 -7.85 11.23 0.34
C TRP A 80 -7.81 12.18 1.51
N THR A 81 -7.41 11.71 2.68
CA THR A 81 -7.29 12.58 3.85
C THR A 81 -6.08 13.49 3.70
N ASP A 82 -6.27 14.78 3.96
CA ASP A 82 -5.19 15.77 3.88
C ASP A 82 -4.02 15.35 4.79
N TRP A 83 -2.80 15.38 4.27
CA TRP A 83 -1.58 14.97 4.98
C TRP A 83 -1.33 15.76 6.27
N ARG A 84 -1.96 16.95 6.43
CA ARG A 84 -1.91 17.76 7.65
C ARG A 84 -2.76 17.20 8.78
N ILE A 85 -3.66 16.27 8.47
CA ILE A 85 -4.42 15.55 9.48
C ILE A 85 -3.55 14.43 10.00
N ILE A 86 -3.22 14.51 11.27
CA ILE A 86 -2.31 13.60 11.96
C ILE A 86 -2.99 13.01 13.18
N LEU A 87 -2.61 11.79 13.54
CA LEU A 87 -3.07 11.15 14.77
C LEU A 87 -2.40 11.83 15.98
N PRO A 88 -3.15 12.08 17.06
CA PRO A 88 -2.59 12.64 18.28
C PRO A 88 -1.54 11.67 18.89
N PRO A 89 -0.60 12.17 19.69
CA PRO A 89 0.46 11.38 20.30
C PRO A 89 -0.08 10.54 21.46
N LEU A 90 -0.79 9.45 21.14
CA LEU A 90 -1.36 8.56 22.16
C LEU A 90 -0.29 7.66 22.80
N VAL A 91 0.73 7.26 22.06
CA VAL A 91 1.78 6.34 22.54
C VAL A 91 3.17 6.98 22.54
N ALA A 92 3.56 7.71 21.50
CA ALA A 92 4.90 8.29 21.40
C ALA A 92 4.92 9.67 20.74
N ARG A 93 4.66 9.74 19.43
CA ARG A 93 4.68 10.97 18.61
C ARG A 93 3.43 11.05 17.76
N TYR A 94 3.22 12.22 17.15
CA TYR A 94 2.19 12.37 16.13
C TYR A 94 2.40 11.34 15.00
N GLY A 95 1.33 10.64 14.62
CA GLY A 95 1.33 9.65 13.56
C GLY A 95 0.69 10.19 12.30
N SER A 96 1.23 9.84 11.13
CA SER A 96 0.55 10.07 9.86
C SER A 96 -0.54 9.01 9.65
N LEU A 97 -1.52 9.32 8.80
CA LEU A 97 -2.56 8.37 8.38
C LEU A 97 -2.09 7.39 7.28
N ASN A 98 -0.79 7.23 7.11
CA ASN A 98 -0.25 6.23 6.19
C ASN A 98 -0.69 4.83 6.64
N THR A 99 -1.36 4.12 5.77
CA THR A 99 -1.84 2.76 6.03
C THR A 99 -1.37 1.79 4.96
N ASN A 100 -1.18 0.54 5.35
CA ASN A 100 -0.95 -0.56 4.44
C ASN A 100 -2.02 -1.61 4.70
N THR A 101 -2.77 -1.96 3.66
CA THR A 101 -3.77 -3.02 3.72
C THR A 101 -3.29 -4.19 2.86
N ALA A 102 -3.20 -5.37 3.44
CA ALA A 102 -2.87 -6.60 2.73
C ALA A 102 -4.11 -7.51 2.67
N LEU A 103 -4.60 -7.78 1.47
CA LEU A 103 -5.67 -8.75 1.24
C LEU A 103 -5.03 -10.10 0.92
N VAL A 104 -5.13 -11.03 1.87
CA VAL A 104 -4.54 -12.37 1.74
C VAL A 104 -5.65 -13.38 1.45
N GLY A 105 -5.41 -14.25 0.49
CA GLY A 105 -6.36 -15.30 0.11
C GLY A 105 -5.86 -16.08 -1.11
N ILE A 106 -6.42 -17.25 -1.33
CA ILE A 106 -6.11 -18.06 -2.52
C ILE A 106 -6.58 -17.37 -3.80
N SER A 107 -6.04 -17.79 -4.94
CA SER A 107 -6.45 -17.25 -6.24
C SER A 107 -7.96 -17.44 -6.46
N GLY A 108 -8.63 -16.42 -7.00
CA GLY A 108 -10.08 -16.45 -7.25
C GLY A 108 -10.96 -16.01 -6.08
N MET A 109 -10.42 -15.71 -4.90
CA MET A 109 -11.19 -15.25 -3.73
C MET A 109 -11.67 -13.78 -3.80
N GLY A 110 -11.54 -13.13 -4.94
CA GLY A 110 -12.09 -11.77 -5.13
C GLY A 110 -11.25 -10.64 -4.51
N LYS A 111 -9.94 -10.84 -4.27
CA LYS A 111 -9.05 -9.79 -3.73
C LYS A 111 -9.12 -8.50 -4.55
N GLY A 112 -8.95 -8.60 -5.87
CA GLY A 112 -9.07 -7.45 -6.79
C GLY A 112 -10.45 -6.81 -6.75
N SER A 113 -11.51 -7.64 -6.73
CA SER A 113 -12.89 -7.15 -6.65
C SER A 113 -13.21 -6.39 -5.36
N ALA A 114 -12.51 -6.68 -4.26
CA ALA A 114 -12.64 -5.90 -3.03
C ALA A 114 -12.04 -4.48 -3.17
N LEU A 115 -10.97 -4.34 -3.95
CA LEU A 115 -10.41 -3.03 -4.29
C LEU A 115 -11.37 -2.25 -5.22
N ASP A 116 -11.93 -2.93 -6.22
CA ASP A 116 -12.91 -2.32 -7.13
C ASP A 116 -14.20 -1.91 -6.39
N LEU A 117 -14.60 -2.65 -5.35
CA LEU A 117 -15.72 -2.28 -4.48
C LEU A 117 -15.47 -0.92 -3.83
N ALA A 118 -14.27 -0.66 -3.33
CA ALA A 118 -13.93 0.63 -2.74
C ALA A 118 -13.97 1.76 -3.77
N ASP A 119 -13.48 1.52 -4.98
CA ASP A 119 -13.55 2.48 -6.09
C ASP A 119 -15.01 2.84 -6.43
N ASP A 120 -15.91 1.87 -6.42
CA ASP A 120 -17.33 2.09 -6.74
C ASP A 120 -18.09 2.78 -5.60
N LEU A 121 -17.80 2.42 -4.34
CA LEU A 121 -18.48 3.03 -3.18
C LEU A 121 -18.09 4.47 -2.95
N LEU A 122 -16.82 4.78 -3.17
CA LEU A 122 -16.28 6.11 -2.90
C LEU A 122 -16.32 7.00 -4.15
N GLY A 123 -16.31 6.41 -5.33
CA GLY A 123 -16.27 7.12 -6.61
C GLY A 123 -14.97 7.91 -6.81
N LYS A 124 -14.93 8.65 -7.90
CA LYS A 124 -13.85 9.63 -8.11
C LYS A 124 -14.20 10.91 -7.38
N GLN A 125 -13.68 11.07 -6.18
CA GLN A 125 -13.87 12.31 -5.43
C GLN A 125 -12.81 13.32 -5.88
N GLU A 126 -13.24 14.42 -6.43
CA GLU A 126 -12.38 15.59 -6.63
C GLU A 126 -12.44 16.43 -5.34
N ILE A 127 -11.47 16.22 -4.46
CA ILE A 127 -11.33 17.09 -3.29
C ILE A 127 -10.51 18.30 -3.73
N VAL A 128 -11.12 19.48 -3.67
CA VAL A 128 -10.48 20.74 -4.07
C VAL A 128 -9.18 20.92 -3.31
N GLY A 129 -8.06 21.00 -4.04
CA GLY A 129 -6.74 21.23 -3.48
C GLY A 129 -6.04 19.98 -2.93
N HIS A 130 -6.60 18.78 -3.12
CA HIS A 130 -5.96 17.52 -2.75
C HIS A 130 -6.00 16.52 -3.91
N ASN A 131 -4.86 16.34 -4.57
CA ASN A 131 -4.73 15.43 -5.70
C ASN A 131 -4.18 14.08 -5.23
N VAL A 132 -4.92 13.02 -5.48
CA VAL A 132 -4.52 11.64 -5.21
C VAL A 132 -4.21 10.93 -6.52
N LYS A 133 -3.08 10.26 -6.59
CA LYS A 133 -2.70 9.40 -7.71
C LYS A 133 -2.86 7.94 -7.34
N ILE A 134 -3.49 7.17 -8.21
CA ILE A 134 -3.47 5.71 -8.14
C ILE A 134 -2.31 5.23 -9.02
N ALA A 135 -1.40 4.46 -8.46
CA ALA A 135 -0.24 3.97 -9.18
C ALA A 135 0.10 2.53 -8.79
N PRO A 136 0.63 1.72 -9.71
CA PRO A 136 1.14 0.40 -9.35
C PRO A 136 2.37 0.55 -8.45
N ALA A 137 2.64 -0.49 -7.66
CA ALA A 137 3.89 -0.59 -6.93
C ALA A 137 5.05 -0.73 -7.92
N GLY A 138 6.09 0.05 -7.69
CA GLY A 138 7.31 0.02 -8.47
C GLY A 138 8.53 -0.10 -7.57
N SER A 139 9.70 0.21 -8.12
CA SER A 139 10.90 0.40 -7.31
C SER A 139 10.73 1.57 -6.33
N GLY A 140 11.52 1.65 -5.26
CA GLY A 140 11.47 2.76 -4.31
C GLY A 140 11.59 4.13 -4.99
N GLU A 141 12.43 4.26 -6.03
CA GLU A 141 12.52 5.48 -6.83
C GLU A 141 11.23 5.73 -7.63
N GLY A 142 10.62 4.69 -8.18
CA GLY A 142 9.34 4.77 -8.89
C GLY A 142 8.22 5.26 -7.99
N MET A 143 8.18 4.79 -6.74
CA MET A 143 7.19 5.23 -5.75
C MET A 143 7.31 6.73 -5.45
N VAL A 144 8.53 7.23 -5.26
CA VAL A 144 8.76 8.67 -5.06
C VAL A 144 8.36 9.47 -6.31
N ASN A 145 8.69 8.98 -7.50
CA ASN A 145 8.34 9.64 -8.75
C ASN A 145 6.82 9.74 -8.98
N ASN A 146 6.01 8.92 -8.33
CA ASN A 146 4.55 8.99 -8.43
C ASN A 146 3.96 10.29 -7.87
N TYR A 147 4.68 11.02 -7.02
CA TYR A 147 4.25 12.32 -6.50
C TYR A 147 4.49 13.48 -7.48
N PHE A 148 5.24 13.24 -8.55
CA PHE A 148 5.69 14.27 -9.47
C PHE A 148 5.16 14.05 -10.90
N GLU A 149 4.93 15.15 -11.60
CA GLU A 149 4.70 15.15 -13.03
C GLU A 149 5.80 15.90 -13.77
N LYS A 150 5.97 15.57 -15.04
CA LYS A 150 6.85 16.31 -15.94
C LYS A 150 6.06 17.46 -16.57
N VAL A 151 6.36 18.66 -16.14
CA VAL A 151 5.74 19.89 -16.66
C VAL A 151 6.78 20.61 -17.53
N LYS A 152 6.32 21.28 -18.58
CA LYS A 152 7.21 22.13 -19.38
C LYS A 152 7.69 23.29 -18.53
N ASP A 153 8.99 23.55 -18.59
CA ASP A 153 9.61 24.70 -17.94
C ASP A 153 8.96 25.99 -18.47
N PRO A 154 8.39 26.83 -17.59
CA PRO A 154 7.78 28.09 -18.01
C PRO A 154 8.78 29.07 -18.66
N ASP A 155 10.07 28.99 -18.29
CA ASP A 155 11.12 29.86 -18.81
C ASP A 155 11.77 29.29 -20.08
N ASP A 156 11.85 27.97 -20.21
CA ASP A 156 12.36 27.29 -21.40
C ASP A 156 11.41 26.17 -21.83
N GLY A 157 10.47 26.50 -22.69
CA GLY A 157 9.44 25.57 -23.18
C GLY A 157 9.97 24.31 -23.90
N ARG A 158 11.29 24.14 -24.03
CA ARG A 158 11.95 22.94 -24.55
C ARG A 158 12.38 21.97 -23.45
N ARG A 159 12.45 22.41 -22.21
CA ARG A 159 12.82 21.58 -21.05
C ARG A 159 11.60 21.11 -20.30
N PHE A 160 11.76 19.96 -19.63
CA PHE A 160 10.78 19.44 -18.69
C PHE A 160 11.37 19.46 -17.30
N ILE A 161 10.64 20.02 -16.36
CA ILE A 161 10.93 20.00 -14.93
C ILE A 161 9.99 19.02 -14.22
N LYS A 162 10.41 18.48 -13.08
CA LYS A 162 9.53 17.68 -12.22
C LYS A 162 8.87 18.60 -11.23
N GLU A 163 7.55 18.64 -11.25
CA GLU A 163 6.74 19.41 -10.31
C GLU A 163 5.92 18.45 -9.45
N GLN A 164 5.80 18.73 -8.16
CA GLN A 164 4.96 17.93 -7.27
C GLN A 164 3.49 18.24 -7.56
N SER A 165 2.80 17.29 -8.18
CA SER A 165 1.40 17.42 -8.61
C SER A 165 0.44 16.67 -7.70
N TYR A 166 0.95 15.69 -6.94
CA TYR A 166 0.13 14.85 -6.07
C TYR A 166 0.58 14.95 -4.61
N GLN A 167 -0.37 15.11 -3.71
CA GLN A 167 -0.15 15.15 -2.26
C GLN A 167 -0.19 13.74 -1.65
N SER A 168 -0.94 12.84 -2.27
CA SER A 168 -1.07 11.45 -1.83
C SER A 168 -1.01 10.49 -3.01
N VAL A 169 -0.53 9.28 -2.73
CA VAL A 169 -0.46 8.19 -3.70
C VAL A 169 -1.08 6.94 -3.08
N LEU A 170 -2.10 6.40 -3.73
CA LEU A 170 -2.62 5.07 -3.43
C LEU A 170 -1.90 4.06 -4.31
N THR A 171 -1.07 3.22 -3.71
CA THR A 171 -0.34 2.19 -4.44
C THR A 171 -1.11 0.87 -4.39
N ARG A 172 -1.43 0.33 -5.56
CA ARG A 172 -2.05 -1.00 -5.70
C ARG A 172 -1.02 -2.00 -6.19
N VAL A 173 -0.98 -3.16 -5.56
CA VAL A 173 -0.17 -4.31 -5.97
C VAL A 173 -1.13 -5.43 -6.31
N ASP A 174 -1.28 -5.72 -7.59
CA ASP A 174 -1.98 -6.90 -8.08
C ASP A 174 -0.96 -7.98 -8.44
N GLU A 175 -1.24 -9.23 -8.08
CA GLU A 175 -0.41 -10.38 -8.43
C GLU A 175 -0.56 -10.76 -9.91
#